data_5d5b65bb41a2e2162f8f5ffc9dcc2d13
#
_entry.id   5d5b65bb41a2e2162f8f5ffc9dcc2d13
#
_cell.length_a   1.000
_cell.length_b   1.000
_cell.length_c   1.000
_cell.angle_alpha   90.00
_cell.angle_beta   90.00
_cell.angle_gamma   90.00
#
_symmetry.space_group_name_H-M   'P 1'
#
loop_
_entity.id
_entity.type
_entity.pdbx_description
1 polymer ?
#
loop_
_entity_poly.entity_id
_entity_poly.type
_entity_poly.pdbx_seq_one_letter_code
_entity_poly.pdbx_strand_id
1 'polypeptide(L)'
;HRNLLAHAPERLHEEISADYNDMIYAATREEIEKRRKTFIHKWRLKHRAVADSLQEAGERLFTFTRLPLGQWRSARTTDTIERLHEEFKRRIKTQTVLPSADTAAMLFWALLASGQINMRKVDGWHTLSTKPIDQPIDLAA
;
A
#
# COMPACT_ATOMS: atom_id res chain seq x y z
N HIS A 1 -1.61 4.49 6.96
CA HIS A 1 -2.69 5.40 7.30
C HIS A 1 -3.29 5.07 8.67
N ARG A 2 -3.81 3.85 8.89
CA ARG A 2 -4.46 3.45 10.15
C ARG A 2 -3.61 3.74 11.39
N ASN A 3 -2.29 3.50 11.33
CA ASN A 3 -1.38 3.79 12.44
C ASN A 3 -1.31 5.30 12.77
N LEU A 4 -1.33 6.17 11.76
CA LEU A 4 -1.32 7.62 11.99
C LEU A 4 -2.54 8.06 12.80
N LEU A 5 -3.72 7.53 12.47
CA LEU A 5 -4.96 7.84 13.17
C LEU A 5 -4.98 7.32 14.60
N ALA A 6 -4.38 6.14 14.84
CA ALA A 6 -4.30 5.55 16.18
C ALA A 6 -3.49 6.42 17.17
N HIS A 7 -2.63 7.29 16.67
CA HIS A 7 -1.80 8.20 17.50
C HIS A 7 -2.42 9.58 17.71
N ALA A 8 -3.66 9.81 17.27
CA ALA A 8 -4.28 11.12 17.34
C ALA A 8 -5.73 11.07 17.84
N PRO A 9 -6.21 12.14 18.48
CA PRO A 9 -7.62 12.28 18.84
C PRO A 9 -8.50 12.27 17.58
N GLU A 10 -9.71 11.72 17.70
CA GLU A 10 -10.67 11.56 16.60
C GLU A 10 -10.93 12.86 15.82
N ARG A 11 -11.01 13.99 16.54
CA ARG A 11 -11.19 15.33 15.96
C ARG A 11 -10.14 15.72 14.92
N LEU A 12 -8.95 15.07 14.92
CA LEU A 12 -7.85 15.33 13.99
C LEU A 12 -7.82 14.32 12.83
N HIS A 13 -8.61 13.27 12.87
CA HIS A 13 -8.54 12.17 11.90
C HIS A 13 -8.83 12.64 10.47
N GLU A 14 -9.80 13.52 10.30
CA GLU A 14 -10.15 14.06 8.97
C GLU A 14 -8.99 14.86 8.38
N GLU A 15 -8.38 15.76 9.17
CA GLU A 15 -7.25 16.57 8.74
C GLU A 15 -6.01 15.71 8.43
N ILE A 16 -5.70 14.73 9.30
CA ILE A 16 -4.61 13.78 9.07
C ILE A 16 -4.84 13.00 7.78
N SER A 17 -6.06 12.53 7.56
CA SER A 17 -6.42 11.75 6.37
C SER A 17 -6.32 12.58 5.10
N ALA A 18 -6.74 13.83 5.13
CA ALA A 18 -6.62 14.76 4.01
C ALA A 18 -5.14 15.02 3.66
N ASP A 19 -4.32 15.38 4.65
CA ASP A 19 -2.89 15.63 4.45
C ASP A 19 -2.13 14.38 3.98
N TYR A 20 -2.48 13.20 4.53
CA TYR A 20 -1.90 11.94 4.12
C TYR A 20 -2.25 11.60 2.67
N ASN A 21 -3.52 11.73 2.30
CA ASN A 21 -3.98 11.47 0.94
C ASN A 21 -3.34 12.43 -0.04
N ASP A 22 -3.27 13.72 0.29
CA ASP A 22 -2.59 14.71 -0.54
C ASP A 22 -1.15 14.30 -0.84
N MET A 23 -0.41 13.82 0.16
CA MET A 23 0.95 13.34 0.01
C MET A 23 1.04 12.07 -0.84
N ILE A 24 0.26 11.02 -0.50
CA ILE A 24 0.36 9.71 -1.15
C ILE A 24 -0.13 9.73 -2.60
N TYR A 25 -1.11 10.58 -2.91
CA TYR A 25 -1.69 10.68 -4.26
C TYR A 25 -1.03 11.76 -5.13
N ALA A 26 0.07 12.35 -4.70
CA ALA A 26 0.84 13.27 -5.53
C ALA A 26 1.32 12.59 -6.83
N ALA A 27 1.48 13.38 -7.88
CA ALA A 27 1.73 12.88 -9.23
C ALA A 27 3.18 12.47 -9.47
N THR A 28 4.13 13.05 -8.76
CA THR A 28 5.57 12.82 -8.92
C THR A 28 6.25 12.48 -7.60
N ARG A 29 7.47 11.90 -7.69
CA ARG A 29 8.30 11.60 -6.50
C ARG A 29 8.66 12.88 -5.75
N GLU A 30 9.05 13.90 -6.49
CA GLU A 30 9.48 15.19 -5.94
C GLU A 30 8.33 15.85 -5.16
N GLU A 31 7.11 15.76 -5.69
CA GLU A 31 5.93 16.24 -4.97
C GLU A 31 5.63 15.43 -3.71
N ILE A 32 5.76 14.11 -3.76
CA ILE A 32 5.60 13.23 -2.59
C ILE A 32 6.58 13.64 -1.51
N GLU A 33 7.86 13.81 -1.83
CA GLU A 33 8.90 14.22 -0.88
C GLU A 33 8.62 15.60 -0.28
N LYS A 34 8.25 16.57 -1.13
CA LYS A 34 7.89 17.92 -0.68
C LYS A 34 6.71 17.88 0.29
N ARG A 35 5.64 17.16 -0.06
CA ARG A 35 4.43 17.06 0.76
C ARG A 35 4.69 16.27 2.04
N ARG A 36 5.57 15.26 2.00
CA ARG A 36 6.03 14.55 3.19
C ARG A 36 6.73 15.47 4.18
N LYS A 37 7.66 16.29 3.71
CA LYS A 37 8.34 17.29 4.56
C LYS A 37 7.34 18.27 5.18
N THR A 38 6.38 18.74 4.40
CA THR A 38 5.29 19.61 4.87
C THR A 38 4.43 18.93 5.92
N PHE A 39 4.04 17.68 5.69
CA PHE A 39 3.28 16.87 6.64
C PHE A 39 4.01 16.74 7.97
N ILE A 40 5.27 16.30 7.94
CA ILE A 40 6.08 16.11 9.15
C ILE A 40 6.25 17.44 9.91
N HIS A 41 6.54 18.53 9.21
CA HIS A 41 6.69 19.85 9.84
C HIS A 41 5.38 20.28 10.52
N LYS A 42 4.26 20.23 9.82
CA LYS A 42 2.92 20.58 10.34
C LYS A 42 2.56 19.76 11.58
N TRP A 43 2.71 18.45 11.49
CA TRP A 43 2.27 17.54 12.55
C TRP A 43 3.23 17.49 13.74
N ARG A 44 4.51 17.80 13.57
CA ARG A 44 5.43 18.02 14.71
C ARG A 44 4.96 19.15 15.62
N LEU A 45 4.37 20.18 15.05
CA LEU A 45 3.85 21.33 15.80
C LEU A 45 2.47 21.05 16.42
N LYS A 46 1.60 20.35 15.68
CA LYS A 46 0.23 20.09 16.13
C LYS A 46 0.09 18.85 17.00
N HIS A 47 0.72 17.73 16.60
CA HIS A 47 0.64 16.45 17.27
C HIS A 47 1.85 15.57 16.92
N ARG A 48 2.89 15.67 17.73
CA ARG A 48 4.20 15.06 17.47
C ARG A 48 4.13 13.55 17.16
N ALA A 49 3.29 12.78 17.89
CA ALA A 49 3.18 11.35 17.69
C ALA A 49 2.74 10.94 16.26
N VAL A 50 1.95 11.80 15.59
CA VAL A 50 1.57 11.58 14.17
C VAL A 50 2.78 11.74 13.24
N ALA A 51 3.61 12.78 13.49
CA ALA A 51 4.83 12.98 12.70
C ALA A 51 5.84 11.84 12.91
N ASP A 52 6.03 11.44 14.17
CA ASP A 52 6.96 10.36 14.54
C ASP A 52 6.51 9.02 13.90
N SER A 53 5.21 8.71 13.90
CA SER A 53 4.66 7.52 13.26
C SER A 53 4.88 7.50 11.72
N LEU A 54 4.77 8.66 11.05
CA LEU A 54 5.09 8.74 9.62
C LEU A 54 6.59 8.56 9.37
N GLN A 55 7.44 9.10 10.23
CA GLN A 55 8.89 8.94 10.12
C GLN A 55 9.33 7.50 10.36
N GLU A 56 8.74 6.80 11.34
CA GLU A 56 9.00 5.38 11.60
C GLU A 56 8.64 4.49 10.41
N ALA A 57 7.55 4.81 9.69
CA ALA A 57 7.18 4.09 8.47
C ALA A 57 8.26 4.20 7.37
N GLY A 58 9.01 5.30 7.36
CA GLY A 58 10.17 5.51 6.52
C GLY A 58 9.91 5.31 5.02
N GLU A 59 10.92 4.78 4.34
CA GLU A 59 10.88 4.52 2.89
C GLU A 59 9.86 3.47 2.48
N ARG A 60 9.52 2.55 3.38
CA ARG A 60 8.59 1.45 3.08
C ARG A 60 7.24 1.94 2.60
N LEU A 61 6.80 3.11 3.09
CA LEU A 61 5.54 3.72 2.69
C LEU A 61 5.53 4.12 1.21
N PHE A 62 6.71 4.39 0.64
CA PHE A 62 6.88 4.92 -0.72
C PHE A 62 7.44 3.90 -1.71
N THR A 63 7.49 2.62 -1.34
CA THR A 63 8.00 1.54 -2.20
C THR A 63 7.33 1.52 -3.58
N PHE A 64 6.06 1.90 -3.67
CA PHE A 64 5.34 1.98 -4.93
C PHE A 64 5.97 2.95 -5.94
N THR A 65 6.71 3.97 -5.48
CA THR A 65 7.39 4.93 -6.38
C THR A 65 8.57 4.33 -7.14
N ARG A 66 9.01 3.15 -6.77
CA ARG A 66 10.03 2.37 -7.51
C ARG A 66 9.46 1.72 -8.76
N LEU A 67 8.15 1.63 -8.87
CA LEU A 67 7.43 1.05 -9.99
C LEU A 67 7.18 2.11 -11.08
N PRO A 68 6.95 1.69 -12.34
CA PRO A 68 6.46 2.59 -13.39
C PRO A 68 5.20 3.33 -12.95
N LEU A 69 5.09 4.60 -13.33
CA LEU A 69 4.03 5.50 -12.88
C LEU A 69 2.61 4.93 -13.11
N GLY A 70 2.40 4.22 -14.22
CA GLY A 70 1.12 3.58 -14.53
C GLY A 70 0.68 2.52 -13.51
N GLN A 71 1.62 1.97 -12.71
CA GLN A 71 1.32 0.98 -11.68
C GLN A 71 1.04 1.60 -10.30
N TRP A 72 1.36 2.87 -10.10
CA TRP A 72 1.28 3.52 -8.78
C TRP A 72 -0.10 3.40 -8.13
N ARG A 73 -1.14 3.59 -8.93
CA ARG A 73 -2.52 3.53 -8.43
C ARG A 73 -2.85 2.18 -7.79
N SER A 74 -2.47 1.08 -8.44
CA SER A 74 -2.70 -0.26 -7.91
C SER A 74 -1.75 -0.64 -6.78
N ALA A 75 -0.51 -0.12 -6.79
CA ALA A 75 0.51 -0.46 -5.81
C ALA A 75 0.41 0.34 -4.50
N ARG A 76 -0.35 1.45 -4.48
CA ARG A 76 -0.57 2.26 -3.27
C ARG A 76 -1.53 1.63 -2.28
N THR A 77 -2.36 0.68 -2.71
CA THR A 77 -3.40 0.08 -1.89
C THR A 77 -3.24 -1.43 -1.83
N THR A 78 -3.85 -2.04 -0.82
CA THR A 78 -3.94 -3.50 -0.68
C THR A 78 -5.19 -4.09 -1.32
N ASP A 79 -6.02 -3.28 -1.97
CA ASP A 79 -7.33 -3.68 -2.50
C ASP A 79 -7.26 -4.91 -3.41
N THR A 80 -6.23 -5.01 -4.25
CA THR A 80 -6.03 -6.16 -5.14
C THR A 80 -5.76 -7.44 -4.35
N ILE A 81 -4.92 -7.35 -3.31
CA ILE A 81 -4.59 -8.48 -2.43
C ILE A 81 -5.80 -8.86 -1.59
N GLU A 82 -6.52 -7.89 -1.05
CA GLU A 82 -7.74 -8.11 -0.27
C GLU A 82 -8.82 -8.80 -1.12
N ARG A 83 -9.03 -8.33 -2.35
CA ARG A 83 -9.96 -8.96 -3.29
C ARG A 83 -9.52 -10.39 -3.64
N LEU A 84 -8.24 -10.64 -3.83
CA LEU A 84 -7.72 -11.98 -4.08
C LEU A 84 -7.97 -12.90 -2.88
N HIS A 85 -7.75 -12.42 -1.67
CA HIS A 85 -8.06 -13.16 -0.45
C HIS A 85 -9.56 -13.50 -0.32
N GLU A 86 -10.45 -12.57 -0.66
CA GLU A 86 -11.89 -12.82 -0.66
C GLU A 86 -12.28 -13.89 -1.68
N GLU A 87 -11.67 -13.87 -2.87
CA GLU A 87 -11.88 -14.91 -3.88
C GLU A 87 -11.39 -16.28 -3.41
N PHE A 88 -10.23 -16.37 -2.74
CA PHE A 88 -9.76 -17.60 -2.13
C PHE A 88 -10.71 -18.08 -1.03
N LYS A 89 -11.08 -17.23 -0.08
CA LYS A 89 -12.01 -17.57 1.00
C LYS A 89 -13.33 -18.11 0.48
N ARG A 90 -13.87 -17.50 -0.58
CA ARG A 90 -15.13 -17.96 -1.21
C ARG A 90 -15.05 -19.40 -1.71
N ARG A 91 -13.90 -19.79 -2.30
CA ARG A 91 -13.73 -21.12 -2.92
C ARG A 91 -13.31 -22.19 -1.91
N ILE A 92 -12.63 -21.82 -0.86
CA ILE A 92 -12.18 -22.76 0.19
C ILE A 92 -13.13 -22.79 1.40
N LYS A 93 -14.29 -22.12 1.32
CA LYS A 93 -15.24 -21.97 2.44
C LYS A 93 -15.68 -23.31 3.04
N THR A 94 -15.70 -24.37 2.26
CA THR A 94 -16.06 -25.73 2.69
C THR A 94 -14.91 -26.47 3.38
N GLN A 95 -13.70 -25.96 3.27
CA GLN A 95 -12.51 -26.52 3.91
C GLN A 95 -12.22 -25.76 5.20
N THR A 96 -12.40 -26.41 6.33
CA THR A 96 -12.20 -25.81 7.65
C THR A 96 -10.72 -25.66 8.01
N VAL A 97 -9.87 -26.58 7.54
CA VAL A 97 -8.41 -26.57 7.80
C VAL A 97 -7.68 -27.05 6.55
N LEU A 98 -6.63 -26.35 6.17
CA LEU A 98 -5.69 -26.80 5.16
C LEU A 98 -4.55 -27.57 5.85
N PRO A 99 -4.12 -28.73 5.28
CA PRO A 99 -3.15 -29.61 5.96
C PRO A 99 -1.77 -28.97 6.22
N SER A 100 -1.32 -28.09 5.30
CA SER A 100 -0.05 -27.39 5.42
C SER A 100 -0.04 -26.09 4.63
N ALA A 101 0.96 -25.24 4.88
CA ALA A 101 1.20 -24.01 4.11
C ALA A 101 1.47 -24.31 2.63
N ASP A 102 2.19 -25.38 2.33
CA ASP A 102 2.48 -25.79 0.94
C ASP A 102 1.22 -26.23 0.21
N THR A 103 0.36 -27.00 0.87
CA THR A 103 -0.96 -27.38 0.30
C THR A 103 -1.81 -26.14 0.04
N ALA A 104 -1.80 -25.16 0.92
CA ALA A 104 -2.50 -23.88 0.71
C ALA A 104 -1.95 -23.14 -0.51
N ALA A 105 -0.64 -23.03 -0.64
CA ALA A 105 0.02 -22.37 -1.76
C ALA A 105 -0.29 -23.06 -3.10
N MET A 106 -0.23 -24.40 -3.12
CA MET A 106 -0.58 -25.20 -4.32
C MET A 106 -2.06 -25.04 -4.71
N LEU A 107 -2.98 -25.03 -3.74
CA LEU A 107 -4.40 -24.84 -4.00
C LEU A 107 -4.67 -23.45 -4.57
N PHE A 108 -4.08 -22.42 -3.99
CA PHE A 108 -4.24 -21.04 -4.46
C PHE A 108 -3.67 -20.87 -5.87
N TRP A 109 -2.51 -21.45 -6.14
CA TRP A 109 -1.94 -21.47 -7.48
C TRP A 109 -2.86 -22.19 -8.48
N ALA A 110 -3.39 -23.36 -8.12
CA ALA A 110 -4.28 -24.13 -8.97
C ALA A 110 -5.57 -23.35 -9.30
N LEU A 111 -6.16 -22.64 -8.31
CA LEU A 111 -7.34 -21.81 -8.52
C LEU A 111 -7.09 -20.65 -9.48
N LEU A 112 -5.89 -20.07 -9.46
CA LEU A 112 -5.49 -19.03 -10.41
C LEU A 112 -5.19 -19.63 -11.80
N ALA A 113 -4.40 -20.71 -11.86
CA ALA A 113 -3.97 -21.34 -13.10
C ALA A 113 -5.13 -21.96 -13.90
N SER A 114 -6.13 -22.51 -13.20
CA SER A 114 -7.34 -23.08 -13.83
C SER A 114 -8.35 -22.02 -14.31
N GLY A 115 -8.10 -20.72 -14.04
CA GLY A 115 -9.02 -19.65 -14.40
C GLY A 115 -10.30 -19.59 -13.55
N GLN A 116 -10.39 -20.36 -12.46
CA GLN A 116 -11.52 -20.28 -11.53
C GLN A 116 -11.55 -18.95 -10.77
N ILE A 117 -10.37 -18.32 -10.60
CA ILE A 117 -10.25 -16.96 -10.12
C ILE A 117 -9.79 -16.09 -11.29
N ASN A 118 -10.67 -15.22 -11.76
CA ASN A 118 -10.36 -14.26 -12.79
C ASN A 118 -10.26 -12.86 -12.16
N MET A 119 -9.01 -12.39 -12.02
CA MET A 119 -8.72 -11.08 -11.47
C MET A 119 -8.75 -10.01 -12.56
N ARG A 120 -9.34 -8.85 -12.23
CA ARG A 120 -9.23 -7.67 -13.09
C ARG A 120 -7.74 -7.29 -13.26
N LYS A 121 -7.36 -6.91 -14.48
CA LYS A 121 -6.01 -6.39 -14.73
C LYS A 121 -5.72 -5.19 -13.84
N VAL A 122 -4.53 -5.16 -13.27
CA VAL A 122 -4.04 -4.01 -12.49
C VAL A 122 -3.67 -2.86 -13.41
N ASP A 123 -3.74 -1.64 -12.91
CA ASP A 123 -3.30 -0.48 -13.69
C ASP A 123 -1.81 -0.64 -14.05
N GLY A 124 -1.44 -0.26 -15.28
CA GLY A 124 -0.07 -0.42 -15.78
C GLY A 124 0.39 -1.86 -16.02
N TRP A 125 -0.53 -2.81 -16.16
CA TRP A 125 -0.20 -4.24 -16.33
C TRP A 125 0.77 -4.55 -17.48
N HIS A 126 0.82 -3.74 -18.54
CA HIS A 126 1.77 -3.91 -19.66
C HIS A 126 3.22 -3.60 -19.28
N THR A 127 3.42 -2.92 -18.16
CA THR A 127 4.76 -2.59 -17.66
C THR A 127 5.21 -3.52 -16.53
N LEU A 128 4.50 -4.62 -16.25
CA LEU A 128 4.85 -5.56 -15.18
C LEU A 128 6.21 -6.24 -15.39
N SER A 129 6.67 -6.37 -16.64
CA SER A 129 8.01 -6.89 -16.96
C SER A 129 9.14 -5.88 -16.72
N THR A 130 8.81 -4.61 -16.50
CA THR A 130 9.81 -3.56 -16.25
C THR A 130 10.33 -3.71 -14.81
N LYS A 131 11.64 -3.78 -14.65
CA LYS A 131 12.25 -3.85 -13.32
C LYS A 131 12.00 -2.55 -12.54
N PRO A 132 11.70 -2.65 -11.24
CA PRO A 132 11.61 -1.49 -10.36
C PRO A 132 12.92 -0.70 -10.34
N ILE A 133 12.83 0.60 -10.09
CA ILE A 133 14.00 1.45 -9.89
C ILE A 133 14.61 1.11 -8.54
N ASP A 134 15.91 0.81 -8.52
CA ASP A 134 16.61 0.40 -7.29
C ASP A 134 16.96 1.57 -6.35
N GLN A 135 16.83 2.80 -6.82
CA GLN A 135 17.11 3.96 -5.97
C GLN A 135 15.94 4.21 -5.01
N PRO A 136 16.19 4.15 -3.69
CA PRO A 136 15.22 4.56 -2.69
C PRO A 136 14.93 6.06 -2.84
N ILE A 137 13.78 6.50 -2.31
CA ILE A 137 13.54 7.92 -2.11
C ILE A 137 14.54 8.40 -1.07
N ASP A 138 15.30 9.45 -1.38
CA ASP A 138 16.14 10.09 -0.38
C ASP A 138 15.23 10.78 0.67
N LEU A 139 15.19 10.19 1.84
CA LEU A 139 14.43 10.70 2.99
C LEU A 139 15.29 11.57 3.92
N ALA A 140 16.56 11.79 3.54
CA ALA A 140 17.44 12.64 4.30
C ALA A 140 17.01 14.12 4.22
N ALA A 141 16.74 14.66 5.37
CA ALA A 141 16.59 16.02 5.83
C ALA A 141 15.27 16.35 6.50
#